data_9a73c708af057b87e118cd1dfc5ac739
#
_entry.id   9a73c708af057b87e118cd1dfc5ac739
#
_cell.length_a   1.000
_cell.length_b   1.000
_cell.length_c   1.000
_cell.angle_alpha   90.00
_cell.angle_beta   90.00
_cell.angle_gamma   90.00
#
_symmetry.space_group_name_H-M   'P 1'
#
loop_
_entity.id
_entity.type
_entity.pdbx_description
1 polymer ?
#
loop_
_entity_poly.entity_id
_entity_poly.type
_entity_poly.pdbx_seq_one_letter_code
_entity_poly.pdbx_strand_id
1 'polypeptide(L)'
;VLFRSTFATAFAIAGIPLTQPIMPEAVIALGCVPIAPYGTPSTSEIPDAVEPFLEHFDAVLLESHGALTWAGDLLAAYHKMESVEFYAELLYKARQLGGPKEFDQKTVQRLYEIRRQMGLPGRHPADLCQNKGKPNCHNCGSCGNDAAGAANNDELISEITKKVFAAAYMTGILPIK
;
A
#
# COMPACT_ATOMS: atom_id res chain seq x y z
N VAL A 1 3.01 -10.13 3.46
CA VAL A 1 1.98 -10.61 4.39
C VAL A 1 0.62 -10.15 3.90
N LEU A 2 -0.28 -11.10 3.67
CA LEU A 2 -1.70 -10.87 3.42
C LEU A 2 -2.46 -11.26 4.69
N PHE A 3 -3.26 -10.34 5.23
CA PHE A 3 -3.98 -10.57 6.46
C PHE A 3 -5.43 -10.06 6.38
N ARG A 4 -6.35 -10.71 7.09
CA ARG A 4 -7.72 -10.25 7.24
C ARG A 4 -7.79 -9.23 8.39
N SER A 5 -7.28 -8.04 8.13
CA SER A 5 -7.39 -6.91 9.04
C SER A 5 -8.77 -6.26 8.85
N THR A 6 -9.46 -5.97 9.93
CA THR A 6 -10.89 -5.58 9.88
C THR A 6 -11.07 -4.21 9.22
N PHE A 7 -10.31 -3.21 9.67
CA PHE A 7 -10.47 -1.84 9.17
C PHE A 7 -9.87 -1.67 7.78
N ALA A 8 -8.66 -2.17 7.54
CA ALA A 8 -8.06 -2.10 6.21
C ALA A 8 -8.90 -2.85 5.16
N THR A 9 -9.46 -4.01 5.53
CA THR A 9 -10.39 -4.75 4.65
C THR A 9 -11.67 -3.96 4.38
N ALA A 10 -12.22 -3.25 5.39
CA ALA A 10 -13.39 -2.40 5.17
C ALA A 10 -13.11 -1.27 4.16
N PHE A 11 -11.93 -0.64 4.24
CA PHE A 11 -11.49 0.35 3.25
C PHE A 11 -11.31 -0.27 1.85
N ALA A 12 -10.73 -1.48 1.79
CA ALA A 12 -10.58 -2.22 0.52
C ALA A 12 -11.93 -2.55 -0.12
N ILE A 13 -12.94 -2.97 0.67
CA ILE A 13 -14.31 -3.24 0.21
C ILE A 13 -15.00 -1.95 -0.25
N ALA A 14 -14.77 -0.85 0.46
CA ALA A 14 -15.33 0.45 0.11
C ALA A 14 -14.65 1.11 -1.11
N GLY A 15 -13.56 0.52 -1.65
CA GLY A 15 -12.79 1.11 -2.74
C GLY A 15 -12.04 2.39 -2.34
N ILE A 16 -11.71 2.56 -1.06
CA ILE A 16 -11.13 3.80 -0.53
C ILE A 16 -9.66 3.55 -0.15
N PRO A 17 -8.69 4.16 -0.83
CA PRO A 17 -7.28 4.06 -0.46
C PRO A 17 -6.98 4.81 0.85
N LEU A 18 -5.88 4.43 1.51
CA LEU A 18 -5.40 5.07 2.73
C LEU A 18 -4.29 6.07 2.37
N THR A 19 -4.67 7.27 1.94
CA THR A 19 -3.75 8.27 1.38
C THR A 19 -3.69 9.56 2.19
N GLN A 20 -4.55 9.73 3.20
CA GLN A 20 -4.66 10.96 3.97
C GLN A 20 -3.51 11.10 4.97
N PRO A 21 -2.69 12.16 4.94
CA PRO A 21 -1.57 12.33 5.86
C PRO A 21 -2.07 12.86 7.21
N ILE A 22 -2.55 11.97 8.08
CA ILE A 22 -3.21 12.32 9.34
C ILE A 22 -2.35 12.10 10.59
N MET A 23 -1.27 11.33 10.46
CA MET A 23 -0.35 11.06 11.56
C MET A 23 1.08 10.84 11.05
N PRO A 24 2.10 11.30 11.82
CA PRO A 24 3.50 11.20 11.39
C PRO A 24 3.94 9.76 11.15
N GLU A 25 3.55 8.83 12.02
CA GLU A 25 3.94 7.43 11.97
C GLU A 25 3.45 6.77 10.69
N ALA A 26 2.21 7.04 10.26
CA ALA A 26 1.68 6.50 9.01
C ALA A 26 2.45 7.03 7.80
N VAL A 27 2.77 8.33 7.77
CA VAL A 27 3.54 8.94 6.67
C VAL A 27 4.98 8.40 6.64
N ILE A 28 5.64 8.26 7.79
CA ILE A 28 7.01 7.77 7.88
C ILE A 28 7.08 6.27 7.60
N ALA A 29 6.25 5.46 8.25
CA ALA A 29 6.34 4.00 8.15
C ALA A 29 5.76 3.44 6.84
N LEU A 30 4.64 3.96 6.38
CA LEU A 30 3.92 3.45 5.22
C LEU A 30 3.99 4.38 4.00
N GLY A 31 4.00 5.69 4.23
CA GLY A 31 3.83 6.68 3.20
C GLY A 31 2.37 6.78 2.78
N CYS A 32 2.01 6.10 1.71
CA CYS A 32 0.65 6.03 1.16
C CYS A 32 0.31 4.57 0.89
N VAL A 33 -0.92 4.16 1.15
CA VAL A 33 -1.41 2.80 0.85
C VAL A 33 -2.47 2.91 -0.25
N PRO A 34 -2.08 2.67 -1.52
CA PRO A 34 -3.01 2.69 -2.65
C PRO A 34 -3.96 1.49 -2.61
N ILE A 35 -4.87 1.44 -3.56
CA ILE A 35 -5.75 0.29 -3.80
C ILE A 35 -5.48 -0.29 -5.19
N ALA A 36 -5.19 -1.58 -5.23
CA ALA A 36 -5.11 -2.35 -6.47
C ALA A 36 -6.52 -2.76 -6.90
N PRO A 37 -6.80 -2.75 -8.22
CA PRO A 37 -8.09 -3.17 -8.74
C PRO A 37 -8.40 -4.63 -8.39
N TYR A 38 -9.68 -4.96 -8.40
CA TYR A 38 -10.14 -6.31 -8.14
C TYR A 38 -9.50 -7.33 -9.09
N GLY A 39 -9.08 -8.46 -8.53
CA GLY A 39 -8.65 -9.64 -9.27
C GLY A 39 -9.32 -10.89 -8.74
N THR A 40 -9.66 -11.83 -9.63
CA THR A 40 -10.31 -13.07 -9.26
C THR A 40 -9.35 -13.99 -8.50
N PRO A 41 -9.74 -14.53 -7.32
CA PRO A 41 -8.91 -15.47 -6.59
C PRO A 41 -8.50 -16.68 -7.42
N SER A 42 -7.27 -17.17 -7.20
CA SER A 42 -6.70 -18.32 -7.92
C SER A 42 -6.42 -18.07 -9.41
N THR A 43 -6.33 -16.80 -9.81
CA THR A 43 -5.89 -16.40 -11.16
C THR A 43 -4.62 -15.55 -11.08
N SER A 44 -4.04 -15.18 -12.23
CA SER A 44 -2.93 -14.21 -12.29
C SER A 44 -3.37 -12.75 -12.08
N GLU A 45 -4.66 -12.46 -12.08
CA GLU A 45 -5.19 -11.10 -12.01
C GLU A 45 -4.74 -10.35 -10.74
N ILE A 46 -4.65 -11.04 -9.58
CA ILE A 46 -4.20 -10.39 -8.34
C ILE A 46 -2.72 -10.02 -8.39
N PRO A 47 -1.78 -10.94 -8.74
CA PRO A 47 -0.38 -10.56 -8.94
C PRO A 47 -0.19 -9.44 -9.97
N ASP A 48 -0.86 -9.53 -11.11
CA ASP A 48 -0.77 -8.54 -12.18
C ASP A 48 -1.28 -7.16 -11.72
N ALA A 49 -2.33 -7.13 -10.89
CA ALA A 49 -2.86 -5.91 -10.30
C ALA A 49 -1.93 -5.30 -9.23
N VAL A 50 -1.13 -6.12 -8.53
CA VAL A 50 -0.22 -5.69 -7.46
C VAL A 50 1.13 -5.23 -8.02
N GLU A 51 1.61 -5.84 -9.09
CA GLU A 51 2.95 -5.60 -9.65
C GLU A 51 3.31 -4.11 -9.82
N PRO A 52 2.43 -3.22 -10.34
CA PRO A 52 2.76 -1.80 -10.52
C PRO A 52 3.05 -1.04 -9.22
N PHE A 53 2.66 -1.59 -8.06
CA PHE A 53 2.84 -0.95 -6.76
C PHE A 53 4.11 -1.39 -6.03
N LEU A 54 4.70 -2.52 -6.38
CA LEU A 54 5.80 -3.16 -5.63
C LEU A 54 7.04 -2.28 -5.52
N GLU A 55 7.36 -1.53 -6.57
CA GLU A 55 8.55 -0.67 -6.59
C GLU A 55 8.43 0.59 -5.72
N HIS A 56 7.20 1.10 -5.56
CA HIS A 56 6.99 2.45 -5.05
C HIS A 56 6.29 2.51 -3.69
N PHE A 57 5.71 1.41 -3.24
CA PHE A 57 4.92 1.35 -2.01
C PHE A 57 5.40 0.21 -1.11
N ASP A 58 5.01 0.26 0.14
CA ASP A 58 5.29 -0.77 1.16
C ASP A 58 4.06 -1.62 1.49
N ALA A 59 2.90 -1.15 1.05
CA ALA A 59 1.61 -1.76 1.28
C ALA A 59 0.63 -1.39 0.17
N VAL A 60 -0.37 -2.24 -0.06
CA VAL A 60 -1.48 -1.99 -0.98
C VAL A 60 -2.76 -2.61 -0.43
N LEU A 61 -3.88 -1.93 -0.60
CA LEU A 61 -5.19 -2.56 -0.42
C LEU A 61 -5.54 -3.33 -1.70
N LEU A 62 -6.09 -4.51 -1.53
CA LEU A 62 -6.62 -5.32 -2.62
C LEU A 62 -8.15 -5.17 -2.61
N GLU A 63 -8.71 -4.57 -3.65
CA GLU A 63 -10.15 -4.30 -3.74
C GLU A 63 -10.96 -5.58 -3.46
N SER A 64 -11.90 -5.49 -2.51
CA SER A 64 -12.75 -6.60 -2.04
C SER A 64 -12.03 -7.79 -1.40
N HIS A 65 -10.71 -7.73 -1.17
CA HIS A 65 -9.93 -8.83 -0.58
C HIS A 65 -9.34 -8.49 0.79
N GLY A 66 -8.67 -7.34 0.93
CA GLY A 66 -7.99 -6.96 2.17
C GLY A 66 -6.75 -6.13 1.94
N ALA A 67 -5.72 -6.30 2.78
CA ALA A 67 -4.47 -5.58 2.69
C ALA A 67 -3.28 -6.52 2.45
N LEU A 68 -2.30 -6.06 1.69
CA LEU A 68 -1.05 -6.75 1.42
C LEU A 68 0.11 -5.84 1.78
N THR A 69 1.10 -6.38 2.49
CA THR A 69 2.35 -5.70 2.84
C THR A 69 3.56 -6.56 2.51
N TRP A 70 4.69 -5.92 2.24
CA TRP A 70 5.95 -6.59 1.97
C TRP A 70 7.12 -5.86 2.61
N ALA A 71 8.19 -6.59 2.89
CA ALA A 71 9.43 -6.10 3.45
C ALA A 71 10.56 -7.13 3.21
N GLY A 72 11.78 -6.82 3.68
CA GLY A 72 12.92 -7.73 3.59
C GLY A 72 12.78 -9.03 4.38
N ASP A 73 11.93 -9.05 5.42
CA ASP A 73 11.62 -10.23 6.23
C ASP A 73 10.15 -10.25 6.66
N LEU A 74 9.72 -11.40 7.19
CA LEU A 74 8.33 -11.63 7.59
C LEU A 74 7.89 -10.72 8.75
N LEU A 75 8.77 -10.51 9.74
CA LEU A 75 8.44 -9.70 10.92
C LEU A 75 8.26 -8.23 10.53
N ALA A 76 9.14 -7.70 9.71
CA ALA A 76 9.03 -6.34 9.19
C ALA A 76 7.75 -6.16 8.34
N ALA A 77 7.39 -7.13 7.50
CA ALA A 77 6.14 -7.11 6.76
C ALA A 77 4.90 -7.18 7.67
N TYR A 78 4.98 -7.96 8.75
CA TYR A 78 3.92 -8.04 9.75
C TYR A 78 3.72 -6.71 10.49
N HIS A 79 4.80 -6.05 10.93
CA HIS A 79 4.70 -4.74 11.58
C HIS A 79 4.14 -3.66 10.64
N LYS A 80 4.44 -3.73 9.35
CA LYS A 80 3.78 -2.87 8.36
C LYS A 80 2.27 -3.14 8.29
N MET A 81 1.84 -4.40 8.38
CA MET A 81 0.43 -4.77 8.40
C MET A 81 -0.29 -4.22 9.64
N GLU A 82 0.34 -4.33 10.83
CA GLU A 82 -0.20 -3.71 12.05
C GLU A 82 -0.36 -2.19 11.87
N SER A 83 0.63 -1.54 11.26
CA SER A 83 0.59 -0.10 10.98
C SER A 83 -0.53 0.26 9.99
N VAL A 84 -0.77 -0.56 8.96
CA VAL A 84 -1.86 -0.36 7.99
C VAL A 84 -3.21 -0.47 8.69
N GLU A 85 -3.41 -1.51 9.50
CA GLU A 85 -4.67 -1.70 10.24
C GLU A 85 -4.93 -0.58 11.23
N PHE A 86 -3.91 -0.20 12.02
CA PHE A 86 -4.02 0.90 12.98
C PHE A 86 -4.34 2.24 12.29
N TYR A 87 -3.69 2.51 11.18
CA TYR A 87 -3.97 3.71 10.38
C TYR A 87 -5.41 3.70 9.84
N ALA A 88 -5.86 2.58 9.30
CA ALA A 88 -7.23 2.42 8.81
C ALA A 88 -8.26 2.62 9.93
N GLU A 89 -8.03 2.04 11.11
CA GLU A 89 -8.87 2.18 12.29
C GLU A 89 -8.97 3.65 12.72
N LEU A 90 -7.84 4.33 12.85
CA LEU A 90 -7.82 5.75 13.24
C LEU A 90 -8.51 6.64 12.21
N LEU A 91 -8.27 6.40 10.93
CA LEU A 91 -8.92 7.15 9.86
C LEU A 91 -10.43 6.95 9.87
N TYR A 92 -10.90 5.70 10.06
CA TYR A 92 -12.32 5.42 10.22
C TYR A 92 -12.93 6.16 11.41
N LYS A 93 -12.30 6.07 12.60
CA LYS A 93 -12.76 6.78 13.82
C LYS A 93 -12.75 8.29 13.65
N ALA A 94 -11.71 8.87 13.05
CA ALA A 94 -11.63 10.31 12.80
C ALA A 94 -12.76 10.78 11.87
N ARG A 95 -13.14 9.99 10.87
CA ARG A 95 -14.28 10.30 10.00
C ARG A 95 -15.60 10.34 10.76
N GLN A 96 -15.79 9.49 11.78
CA GLN A 96 -16.98 9.54 12.65
C GLN A 96 -17.00 10.78 13.55
N LEU A 97 -15.85 11.37 13.83
CA LEU A 97 -15.71 12.59 14.65
C LEU A 97 -15.80 13.89 13.83
N GLY A 98 -16.17 13.82 12.56
CA GLY A 98 -16.32 14.98 11.68
C GLY A 98 -15.21 15.10 10.62
N GLY A 99 -14.32 14.16 10.54
CA GLY A 99 -13.25 14.06 9.56
C GLY A 99 -11.86 14.33 10.15
N PRO A 100 -10.81 13.77 9.55
CA PRO A 100 -9.45 13.99 10.00
C PRO A 100 -8.95 15.38 9.58
N LYS A 101 -8.08 15.94 10.42
CA LYS A 101 -7.28 17.11 10.05
C LYS A 101 -5.99 16.60 9.40
N GLU A 102 -5.86 16.82 8.11
CA GLU A 102 -4.66 16.44 7.36
C GLU A 102 -3.51 17.42 7.60
N PHE A 103 -2.28 16.91 7.51
CA PHE A 103 -1.09 17.75 7.51
C PHE A 103 -1.01 18.59 6.22
N ASP A 104 -0.45 19.78 6.35
CA ASP A 104 -0.10 20.59 5.18
C ASP A 104 1.04 19.97 4.37
N GLN A 105 1.17 20.38 3.13
CA GLN A 105 2.16 19.84 2.21
C GLN A 105 3.60 20.00 2.73
N LYS A 106 3.90 21.10 3.43
CA LYS A 106 5.22 21.36 3.99
C LYS A 106 5.57 20.35 5.10
N THR A 107 4.63 20.07 5.97
CA THR A 107 4.77 19.04 7.02
C THR A 107 4.94 17.66 6.41
N VAL A 108 4.14 17.32 5.40
CA VAL A 108 4.25 16.03 4.70
C VAL A 108 5.63 15.88 4.05
N GLN A 109 6.14 16.89 3.35
CA GLN A 109 7.50 16.86 2.77
C GLN A 109 8.58 16.61 3.82
N ARG A 110 8.48 17.28 4.97
CA ARG A 110 9.41 17.08 6.07
C ARG A 110 9.38 15.65 6.62
N LEU A 111 8.21 15.06 6.76
CA LEU A 111 8.05 13.67 7.22
C LEU A 111 8.64 12.67 6.21
N TYR A 112 8.47 12.89 4.91
CA TYR A 112 9.11 12.08 3.87
C TYR A 112 10.63 12.23 3.85
N GLU A 113 11.14 13.40 4.20
CA GLU A 113 12.58 13.62 4.35
C GLU A 113 13.15 12.81 5.53
N ILE A 114 12.44 12.76 6.66
CA ILE A 114 12.77 11.90 7.79
C ILE A 114 12.74 10.43 7.37
N ARG A 115 11.69 9.98 6.66
CA ARG A 115 11.59 8.62 6.11
C ARG A 115 12.81 8.27 5.27
N ARG A 116 13.24 9.15 4.40
CA ARG A 116 14.44 8.97 3.55
C ARG A 116 15.74 8.90 4.37
N GLN A 117 15.88 9.75 5.39
CA GLN A 117 17.04 9.71 6.31
C GLN A 117 17.12 8.42 7.11
N MET A 118 15.97 7.79 7.40
CA MET A 118 15.89 6.48 8.05
C MET A 118 16.16 5.31 7.09
N GLY A 119 16.43 5.57 5.81
CA GLY A 119 16.70 4.55 4.81
C GLY A 119 15.47 3.72 4.41
N LEU A 120 14.26 4.21 4.71
CA LEU A 120 13.03 3.52 4.33
C LEU A 120 12.76 3.73 2.84
N PRO A 121 12.51 2.64 2.07
CA PRO A 121 12.26 2.72 0.63
C PRO A 121 10.90 3.37 0.33
N GLY A 122 10.67 3.66 -0.95
CA GLY A 122 9.43 4.22 -1.46
C GLY A 122 9.56 5.69 -1.86
N ARG A 123 8.76 6.07 -2.84
CA ARG A 123 8.69 7.45 -3.33
C ARG A 123 7.57 8.21 -2.65
N HIS A 124 7.75 9.52 -2.54
CA HIS A 124 6.67 10.41 -2.12
C HIS A 124 5.55 10.36 -3.16
N PRO A 125 4.28 10.14 -2.78
CA PRO A 125 3.17 10.14 -3.73
C PRO A 125 3.09 11.43 -4.56
N ALA A 126 3.47 12.57 -3.99
CA ALA A 126 3.55 13.83 -4.70
C ALA A 126 4.63 13.85 -5.78
N ASP A 127 5.74 13.12 -5.62
CA ASP A 127 6.79 13.02 -6.64
C ASP A 127 6.28 12.25 -7.87
N LEU A 128 5.44 11.24 -7.65
CA LEU A 128 4.76 10.51 -8.71
C LEU A 128 3.74 11.40 -9.45
N CYS A 129 3.10 12.34 -8.74
CA CYS A 129 2.12 13.26 -9.31
C CYS A 129 2.77 14.49 -9.96
N GLN A 130 3.88 15.00 -9.44
CA GLN A 130 4.58 16.19 -9.97
C GLN A 130 5.11 15.96 -11.38
N ASN A 131 5.53 14.73 -11.70
CA ASN A 131 5.92 14.37 -13.06
C ASN A 131 4.79 14.43 -14.09
N LYS A 132 3.52 14.60 -13.66
CA LYS A 132 2.33 14.72 -14.52
C LYS A 132 1.66 16.09 -14.49
N GLY A 133 2.23 17.08 -13.81
CA GLY A 133 1.72 18.46 -13.78
C GLY A 133 0.34 18.64 -13.13
N LYS A 134 -0.09 17.75 -12.26
CA LYS A 134 -1.37 17.84 -11.53
C LYS A 134 -1.15 18.18 -10.06
N PRO A 135 -1.62 19.34 -9.56
CA PRO A 135 -1.32 19.83 -8.20
C PRO A 135 -2.07 19.13 -7.05
N ASN A 136 -3.00 18.21 -7.31
CA ASN A 136 -3.80 17.55 -6.28
C ASN A 136 -4.05 16.08 -6.62
N CYS A 137 -3.07 15.22 -6.35
CA CYS A 137 -3.27 13.78 -6.41
C CYS A 137 -3.84 13.25 -5.09
N HIS A 138 -5.14 13.36 -4.87
CA HIS A 138 -5.84 12.68 -3.79
C HIS A 138 -6.18 11.22 -4.13
N ASN A 139 -5.83 10.76 -5.34
CA ASN A 139 -6.16 9.43 -5.82
C ASN A 139 -4.91 8.73 -6.36
N CYS A 140 -4.19 8.01 -5.49
CA CYS A 140 -3.01 7.22 -5.87
C CYS A 140 -3.32 6.09 -6.88
N GLY A 141 -4.59 5.76 -7.12
CA GLY A 141 -5.01 4.81 -8.15
C GLY A 141 -4.88 5.35 -9.60
N SER A 142 -4.72 6.68 -9.77
CA SER A 142 -4.62 7.30 -11.10
C SER A 142 -3.18 7.43 -11.61
N CYS A 143 -2.16 7.08 -10.81
CA CYS A 143 -0.74 7.22 -11.16
C CYS A 143 -0.13 5.96 -11.80
N GLY A 144 -0.91 4.89 -11.99
CA GLY A 144 -0.43 3.56 -12.36
C GLY A 144 -0.15 3.31 -13.86
N ASN A 145 -0.25 4.28 -14.76
CA ASN A 145 -0.21 3.98 -16.19
C ASN A 145 1.04 4.44 -16.96
N ASP A 146 2.16 4.79 -16.32
CA ASP A 146 3.40 5.07 -17.06
C ASP A 146 4.61 4.42 -16.37
N ALA A 147 4.74 3.12 -16.56
CA ALA A 147 5.98 2.40 -16.34
C ALA A 147 6.90 2.61 -17.55
N ALA A 148 7.78 3.59 -17.47
CA ALA A 148 8.94 3.66 -18.35
C ALA A 148 10.17 4.00 -17.50
N GLY A 149 10.93 2.97 -17.12
CA GLY A 149 12.18 3.10 -16.39
C GLY A 149 12.42 1.95 -15.39
N ALA A 150 12.08 0.72 -15.76
CA ALA A 150 12.39 -0.46 -14.95
C ALA A 150 13.84 -0.87 -15.16
N ALA A 151 14.66 -0.72 -14.13
CA ALA A 151 15.88 -1.54 -14.00
C ALA A 151 15.45 -2.87 -13.38
N ASN A 152 15.67 -3.93 -14.11
CA ASN A 152 15.68 -5.38 -13.82
C ASN A 152 15.38 -5.79 -12.36
N ASN A 153 14.11 -5.90 -12.00
CA ASN A 153 13.65 -6.46 -10.73
C ASN A 153 12.84 -7.76 -10.92
N ASP A 154 12.89 -8.35 -12.12
CA ASP A 154 12.08 -9.53 -12.48
C ASP A 154 12.30 -10.72 -11.54
N GLU A 155 13.53 -10.88 -11.04
CA GLU A 155 13.87 -11.97 -10.13
C GLU A 155 13.27 -11.75 -8.73
N LEU A 156 13.32 -10.52 -8.21
CA LEU A 156 12.74 -10.15 -6.92
C LEU A 156 11.21 -10.20 -6.96
N ILE A 157 10.61 -9.72 -8.04
CA ILE A 157 9.16 -9.76 -8.29
C ILE A 157 8.69 -11.21 -8.36
N SER A 158 9.40 -12.07 -9.12
CA SER A 158 9.11 -13.50 -9.22
C SER A 158 9.21 -14.20 -7.85
N GLU A 159 10.22 -13.86 -7.05
CA GLU A 159 10.42 -14.44 -5.73
C GLU A 159 9.34 -13.99 -4.72
N ILE A 160 8.98 -12.71 -4.73
CA ILE A 160 7.90 -12.17 -3.90
C ILE A 160 6.57 -12.80 -4.29
N THR A 161 6.29 -12.90 -5.58
CA THR A 161 5.07 -13.52 -6.12
C THR A 161 4.96 -14.99 -5.66
N LYS A 162 6.03 -15.78 -5.80
CA LYS A 162 6.08 -17.16 -5.32
C LYS A 162 5.85 -17.28 -3.81
N LYS A 163 6.45 -16.39 -3.01
CA LYS A 163 6.29 -16.39 -1.54
C LYS A 163 4.87 -15.99 -1.12
N VAL A 164 4.25 -15.04 -1.83
CA VAL A 164 2.84 -14.64 -1.58
C VAL A 164 1.89 -15.78 -1.89
N PHE A 165 2.08 -16.50 -3.01
CA PHE A 165 1.28 -17.68 -3.33
C PHE A 165 1.48 -18.81 -2.33
N ALA A 166 2.73 -19.12 -1.95
CA ALA A 166 3.01 -20.15 -0.96
C ALA A 166 2.35 -19.85 0.40
N ALA A 167 2.37 -18.60 0.85
CA ALA A 167 1.69 -18.20 2.07
C ALA A 167 0.16 -18.32 1.97
N ALA A 168 -0.43 -17.98 0.83
CA ALA A 168 -1.87 -18.11 0.59
C ALA A 168 -2.33 -19.57 0.58
N TYR A 169 -1.52 -20.48 0.06
CA TYR A 169 -1.77 -21.94 0.12
C TYR A 169 -1.66 -22.49 1.53
N MET A 170 -0.64 -22.07 2.30
CA MET A 170 -0.42 -22.55 3.68
C MET A 170 -1.51 -22.08 4.66
N THR A 171 -2.18 -20.96 4.38
CA THR A 171 -3.26 -20.42 5.23
C THR A 171 -4.65 -20.96 4.87
N GLY A 172 -4.75 -21.92 3.94
CA GLY A 172 -6.04 -22.53 3.55
C GLY A 172 -7.01 -21.58 2.80
N ILE A 173 -6.48 -20.46 2.28
CA ILE A 173 -7.26 -19.48 1.51
C ILE A 173 -7.50 -19.98 0.08
N LEU A 174 -6.62 -20.88 -0.43
CA LEU A 174 -6.78 -21.52 -1.73
C LEU A 174 -6.93 -23.03 -1.56
N PRO A 175 -7.88 -23.69 -2.26
CA PRO A 175 -8.03 -25.14 -2.22
C PRO A 175 -6.83 -25.83 -2.91
N ILE A 176 -6.30 -26.85 -2.25
CA ILE A 176 -5.32 -27.76 -2.84
C ILE A 176 -6.06 -28.57 -3.94
N LYS A 177 -5.63 -28.39 -5.19
CA LYS A 177 -5.93 -29.34 -6.26
C LYS A 177 -4.70 -30.12 -6.62
#